data_7086c52e1a4d5ea4ebc814715c8f5035
#
_entry.id   7086c52e1a4d5ea4ebc814715c8f5035
#
_cell.length_a   1.000
_cell.length_b   1.000
_cell.length_c   1.000
_cell.angle_alpha   90.00
_cell.angle_beta   90.00
_cell.angle_gamma   90.00
#
_symmetry.space_group_name_H-M   'P 1'
#
loop_
_entity.id
_entity.type
_entity.pdbx_description
1 polymer ?
#
loop_
_entity_poly.entity_id
_entity_poly.type
_entity_poly.pdbx_seq_one_letter_code
_entity_poly.pdbx_strand_id
1 'polypeptide(L)'
;MIKIEGKDYLYFSGTSYLGIAQNSDFLDILANNLFLFGANHGQSRINNIRLTVFDEFEESFAVEAGAAAAAVFSSGYLAGIAAWKSIYKDTDEILIAPDAHSAIIPDDLTASIQFNFAQWKNHCLEQAGMLSPRRILIIGNAVDPFSCQIHSYDWVKELAKKHVVSLLIDDSHAFGAFGNSIYGTYAQWDDPSINLLVSGSLGKGLGLPAGIILGNESQIKEIKATSLFGGASPGSPAHLKTFLDMEHMYFEKKKWLSEACGVFAKETTNVSQIRGSENFPAFVYTDNTWVKDFEKSGIITSSFPYPTADSPSVNRIVISAFHELEDLMYLIGIIRDLAK
;
A
#
# COMPACT_ATOMS: atom_id res chain seq x y z
N MET A 1 -6.42 8.79 19.42
CA MET A 1 -7.61 8.24 20.14
C MET A 1 -8.83 8.27 19.24
N ILE A 2 -9.80 7.34 19.45
CA ILE A 2 -11.13 7.38 18.81
C ILE A 2 -12.21 7.35 19.92
N LYS A 3 -13.39 7.84 19.59
CA LYS A 3 -14.52 7.84 20.53
C LYS A 3 -15.59 6.84 20.07
N ILE A 4 -15.91 5.87 20.91
CA ILE A 4 -16.95 4.86 20.67
C ILE A 4 -17.94 4.96 21.83
N GLU A 5 -19.22 5.22 21.55
CA GLU A 5 -20.30 5.36 22.57
C GLU A 5 -19.94 6.32 23.71
N GLY A 6 -19.22 7.40 23.39
CA GLY A 6 -18.81 8.43 24.36
C GLY A 6 -17.54 8.11 25.16
N LYS A 7 -16.94 6.91 25.02
CA LYS A 7 -15.70 6.50 25.66
C LYS A 7 -14.52 6.63 24.71
N ASP A 8 -13.40 7.14 25.20
CA ASP A 8 -12.17 7.29 24.43
C ASP A 8 -11.34 6.00 24.46
N TYR A 9 -10.77 5.64 23.29
CA TYR A 9 -9.91 4.46 23.11
C TYR A 9 -8.63 4.85 22.37
N LEU A 10 -7.52 4.23 22.73
CA LEU A 10 -6.33 4.17 21.91
C LEU A 10 -6.60 3.30 20.69
N TYR A 11 -6.24 3.77 19.49
CA TYR A 11 -6.62 3.14 18.22
C TYR A 11 -5.42 2.56 17.50
N PHE A 12 -5.14 1.29 17.73
CA PHE A 12 -4.07 0.50 17.09
C PHE A 12 -4.62 -0.34 15.94
N SER A 13 -5.38 0.29 15.05
CA SER A 13 -6.10 -0.36 13.95
C SER A 13 -6.09 0.51 12.68
N GLY A 14 -6.70 0.02 11.60
CA GLY A 14 -6.78 0.72 10.32
C GLY A 14 -5.50 0.66 9.52
N THR A 15 -5.30 1.64 8.62
CA THR A 15 -4.18 1.69 7.68
C THR A 15 -3.59 3.09 7.54
N SER A 16 -3.93 4.03 8.43
CA SER A 16 -3.39 5.39 8.45
C SER A 16 -1.99 5.39 9.09
N TYR A 17 -1.02 4.77 8.41
CA TYR A 17 0.30 4.50 8.99
C TYR A 17 1.05 5.76 9.42
N LEU A 18 1.02 6.83 8.61
CA LEU A 18 1.66 8.10 8.95
C LEU A 18 0.75 9.06 9.75
N GLY A 19 -0.53 8.71 9.95
CA GLY A 19 -1.47 9.53 10.72
C GLY A 19 -1.80 10.89 10.10
N ILE A 20 -1.52 11.07 8.81
CA ILE A 20 -1.62 12.35 8.10
C ILE A 20 -3.03 12.94 8.12
N ALA A 21 -4.04 12.10 7.89
CA ALA A 21 -5.43 12.56 7.78
C ALA A 21 -5.98 13.25 9.04
N GLN A 22 -5.29 13.13 10.17
CA GLN A 22 -5.66 13.73 11.47
C GLN A 22 -4.62 14.75 11.95
N ASN A 23 -3.57 15.02 11.17
CA ASN A 23 -2.53 15.98 11.53
C ASN A 23 -3.06 17.41 11.35
N SER A 24 -2.97 18.25 12.40
CA SER A 24 -3.47 19.62 12.40
C SER A 24 -2.83 20.47 11.32
N ASP A 25 -1.51 20.41 11.19
CA ASP A 25 -0.78 21.25 10.23
C ASP A 25 -1.14 20.87 8.79
N PHE A 26 -1.31 19.57 8.53
CA PHE A 26 -1.81 19.09 7.24
C PHE A 26 -3.22 19.61 6.94
N LEU A 27 -4.12 19.56 7.92
CA LEU A 27 -5.51 20.04 7.77
C LEU A 27 -5.58 21.55 7.55
N ASP A 28 -4.73 22.34 8.18
CA ASP A 28 -4.67 23.79 7.99
C ASP A 28 -4.20 24.15 6.58
N ILE A 29 -3.14 23.52 6.08
CA ILE A 29 -2.67 23.71 4.70
C ILE A 29 -3.68 23.19 3.69
N LEU A 30 -4.31 22.03 3.96
CA LEU A 30 -5.38 21.50 3.12
C LEU A 30 -6.56 22.47 3.02
N ALA A 31 -6.97 23.08 4.12
CA ALA A 31 -8.04 24.08 4.12
C ALA A 31 -7.71 25.26 3.18
N ASN A 32 -6.48 25.76 3.24
CA ASN A 32 -6.01 26.81 2.33
C ASN A 32 -6.05 26.35 0.86
N ASN A 33 -5.57 25.13 0.58
CA ASN A 33 -5.59 24.59 -0.77
C ASN A 33 -7.01 24.27 -1.28
N LEU A 34 -7.95 23.95 -0.40
CA LEU A 34 -9.37 23.81 -0.77
C LEU A 34 -9.98 25.15 -1.20
N PHE A 35 -9.58 26.29 -0.61
CA PHE A 35 -10.00 27.62 -1.08
C PHE A 35 -9.41 27.96 -2.46
N LEU A 36 -8.21 27.48 -2.80
CA LEU A 36 -7.56 27.73 -4.08
C LEU A 36 -8.10 26.85 -5.21
N PHE A 37 -8.26 25.54 -4.97
CA PHE A 37 -8.58 24.55 -5.99
C PHE A 37 -10.04 24.08 -5.95
N GLY A 38 -10.79 24.42 -4.91
CA GLY A 38 -12.12 23.88 -4.65
C GLY A 38 -12.09 22.45 -4.07
N ALA A 39 -13.23 22.01 -3.58
CA ALA A 39 -13.40 20.67 -3.01
C ALA A 39 -13.35 19.56 -4.07
N ASN A 40 -13.65 19.90 -5.32
CA ASN A 40 -13.62 18.97 -6.46
C ASN A 40 -13.29 19.74 -7.74
N HIS A 41 -12.45 19.19 -8.59
CA HIS A 41 -12.07 19.80 -9.86
C HIS A 41 -13.27 19.92 -10.85
N GLY A 42 -14.22 18.97 -10.80
CA GLY A 42 -15.43 18.98 -11.63
C GLY A 42 -15.20 18.72 -13.13
N GLN A 43 -13.97 18.35 -13.53
CA GLN A 43 -13.59 18.10 -14.92
C GLN A 43 -12.69 16.86 -14.99
N SER A 44 -12.66 16.23 -16.18
CA SER A 44 -11.73 15.15 -16.46
C SER A 44 -10.30 15.66 -16.74
N ARG A 45 -9.31 14.77 -16.62
CA ARG A 45 -7.88 15.06 -16.90
C ARG A 45 -7.60 15.43 -18.38
N ILE A 46 -8.50 15.09 -19.30
CA ILE A 46 -8.34 15.36 -20.74
C ILE A 46 -9.11 16.61 -21.21
N ASN A 47 -9.68 17.39 -20.29
CA ASN A 47 -10.40 18.60 -20.64
C ASN A 47 -9.44 19.67 -21.20
N ASN A 48 -10.02 20.71 -21.84
CA ASN A 48 -9.27 21.84 -22.41
C ASN A 48 -8.57 22.72 -21.36
N ILE A 49 -9.07 22.74 -20.12
CA ILE A 49 -8.41 23.38 -18.98
C ILE A 49 -7.81 22.31 -18.10
N ARG A 50 -6.52 22.40 -17.85
CA ARG A 50 -5.78 21.46 -17.01
C ARG A 50 -5.13 22.22 -15.86
N LEU A 51 -5.24 21.67 -14.65
CA LEU A 51 -4.52 22.18 -13.48
C LEU A 51 -3.11 21.61 -13.49
N THR A 52 -2.09 22.44 -13.40
CA THR A 52 -0.68 22.05 -13.41
C THR A 52 -0.32 21.16 -12.21
N VAL A 53 -1.02 21.30 -11.09
CA VAL A 53 -0.79 20.51 -9.86
C VAL A 53 -0.80 18.99 -10.09
N PHE A 54 -1.57 18.52 -11.08
CA PHE A 54 -1.57 17.10 -11.40
C PHE A 54 -0.24 16.67 -12.04
N ASP A 55 0.26 17.46 -12.99
CA ASP A 55 1.52 17.16 -13.68
C ASP A 55 2.70 17.34 -12.70
N GLU A 56 2.69 18.42 -11.90
CA GLU A 56 3.68 18.67 -10.84
C GLU A 56 3.76 17.49 -9.84
N PHE A 57 2.61 16.99 -9.39
CA PHE A 57 2.56 15.85 -8.46
C PHE A 57 3.05 14.56 -9.12
N GLU A 58 2.60 14.27 -10.35
CA GLU A 58 2.99 13.06 -11.08
C GLU A 58 4.50 13.05 -11.37
N GLU A 59 5.07 14.18 -11.80
CA GLU A 59 6.51 14.33 -12.06
C GLU A 59 7.33 14.19 -10.78
N SER A 60 6.98 14.95 -9.72
CA SER A 60 7.67 14.88 -8.44
C SER A 60 7.62 13.46 -7.85
N PHE A 61 6.42 12.85 -7.81
CA PHE A 61 6.27 11.52 -7.23
C PHE A 61 7.04 10.45 -8.03
N ALA A 62 7.04 10.53 -9.37
CA ALA A 62 7.77 9.60 -10.22
C ALA A 62 9.29 9.68 -9.98
N VAL A 63 9.85 10.90 -9.97
CA VAL A 63 11.28 11.14 -9.72
C VAL A 63 11.70 10.57 -8.37
N GLU A 64 10.98 10.87 -7.32
CA GLU A 64 11.29 10.43 -5.95
C GLU A 64 11.09 8.91 -5.75
N ALA A 65 10.16 8.30 -6.49
CA ALA A 65 9.96 6.85 -6.52
C ALA A 65 11.01 6.10 -7.38
N GLY A 66 11.79 6.82 -8.20
CA GLY A 66 12.73 6.25 -9.16
C GLY A 66 12.06 5.72 -10.44
N ALA A 67 10.82 6.17 -10.74
CA ALA A 67 10.11 5.83 -11.96
C ALA A 67 10.30 6.89 -13.05
N ALA A 68 10.17 6.51 -14.33
CA ALA A 68 10.25 7.47 -15.42
C ALA A 68 9.00 8.35 -15.55
N ALA A 69 7.82 7.84 -15.15
CA ALA A 69 6.57 8.57 -15.22
C ALA A 69 5.52 8.02 -14.24
N ALA A 70 4.49 8.84 -13.97
CA ALA A 70 3.35 8.46 -13.14
C ALA A 70 2.01 8.89 -13.74
N ALA A 71 0.92 8.23 -13.30
CA ALA A 71 -0.45 8.63 -13.58
C ALA A 71 -1.30 8.55 -12.31
N VAL A 72 -1.92 9.66 -11.91
CA VAL A 72 -2.79 9.75 -10.72
C VAL A 72 -4.24 9.50 -11.08
N PHE A 73 -4.91 8.71 -10.26
CA PHE A 73 -6.32 8.34 -10.31
C PHE A 73 -7.06 8.77 -9.04
N SER A 74 -8.37 8.74 -9.06
CA SER A 74 -9.21 9.07 -7.89
C SER A 74 -9.17 8.01 -6.78
N SER A 75 -8.67 6.82 -7.04
CA SER A 75 -8.52 5.77 -6.03
C SER A 75 -7.47 4.74 -6.43
N GLY A 76 -6.89 4.05 -5.43
CA GLY A 76 -5.99 2.93 -5.68
C GLY A 76 -6.64 1.78 -6.43
N TYR A 77 -7.94 1.54 -6.18
CA TYR A 77 -8.68 0.50 -6.89
C TYR A 77 -8.74 0.77 -8.39
N LEU A 78 -9.07 2.01 -8.78
CA LEU A 78 -9.11 2.39 -10.19
C LEU A 78 -7.72 2.39 -10.82
N ALA A 79 -6.68 2.80 -10.10
CA ALA A 79 -5.29 2.71 -10.55
C ALA A 79 -4.91 1.25 -10.83
N GLY A 80 -5.23 0.32 -9.92
CA GLY A 80 -4.99 -1.11 -10.10
C GLY A 80 -5.66 -1.67 -11.35
N ILE A 81 -6.97 -1.37 -11.56
CA ILE A 81 -7.70 -1.77 -12.76
C ILE A 81 -7.04 -1.21 -14.03
N ALA A 82 -6.64 0.06 -14.04
CA ALA A 82 -6.00 0.67 -15.21
C ALA A 82 -4.63 0.03 -15.49
N ALA A 83 -3.87 -0.31 -14.44
CA ALA A 83 -2.56 -0.95 -14.56
C ALA A 83 -2.66 -2.34 -15.20
N TRP A 84 -3.47 -3.26 -14.64
CA TRP A 84 -3.56 -4.61 -15.21
C TRP A 84 -4.18 -4.61 -16.61
N LYS A 85 -5.18 -3.75 -16.89
CA LYS A 85 -5.78 -3.64 -18.23
C LYS A 85 -4.79 -3.16 -19.30
N SER A 86 -3.77 -2.39 -18.93
CA SER A 86 -2.77 -1.93 -19.90
C SER A 86 -1.82 -3.02 -20.37
N ILE A 87 -1.58 -4.07 -19.55
CA ILE A 87 -0.60 -5.12 -19.85
C ILE A 87 -1.21 -6.50 -20.08
N TYR A 88 -2.48 -6.70 -19.71
CA TYR A 88 -3.15 -8.00 -19.76
C TYR A 88 -3.27 -8.57 -21.18
N LYS A 89 -3.58 -7.73 -22.17
CA LYS A 89 -3.86 -8.15 -23.56
C LYS A 89 -2.66 -8.77 -24.27
N ASP A 90 -1.47 -8.39 -23.86
CA ASP A 90 -0.22 -8.84 -24.48
C ASP A 90 0.48 -9.95 -23.67
N THR A 91 -0.29 -10.74 -22.92
CA THR A 91 0.21 -11.77 -22.01
C THR A 91 -0.21 -13.15 -22.47
N ASP A 92 0.73 -14.11 -22.44
CA ASP A 92 0.48 -15.53 -22.76
C ASP A 92 0.24 -16.36 -21.49
N GLU A 93 0.81 -15.96 -20.36
CA GLU A 93 0.73 -16.65 -19.06
C GLU A 93 0.62 -15.65 -17.92
N ILE A 94 -0.23 -15.91 -16.93
CA ILE A 94 -0.42 -15.03 -15.79
C ILE A 94 -0.19 -15.79 -14.48
N LEU A 95 0.70 -15.26 -13.64
CA LEU A 95 1.07 -15.80 -12.35
C LEU A 95 0.64 -14.83 -11.25
N ILE A 96 -0.40 -15.19 -10.50
CA ILE A 96 -1.02 -14.32 -9.48
C ILE A 96 -0.60 -14.79 -8.09
N ALA A 97 0.00 -13.90 -7.31
CA ALA A 97 0.38 -14.18 -5.92
C ALA A 97 -0.86 -14.49 -5.06
N PRO A 98 -0.75 -15.40 -4.08
CA PRO A 98 -1.90 -15.87 -3.30
C PRO A 98 -2.61 -14.77 -2.49
N ASP A 99 -1.90 -13.70 -2.15
CA ASP A 99 -2.37 -12.54 -1.39
C ASP A 99 -2.62 -11.29 -2.26
N ALA A 100 -2.52 -11.42 -3.60
CA ALA A 100 -2.71 -10.29 -4.51
C ALA A 100 -4.09 -9.64 -4.30
N HIS A 101 -4.09 -8.30 -4.24
CA HIS A 101 -5.30 -7.52 -4.02
C HIS A 101 -6.20 -7.54 -5.26
N SER A 102 -7.52 -7.64 -5.05
CA SER A 102 -8.52 -7.73 -6.13
C SER A 102 -8.45 -6.58 -7.15
N ALA A 103 -7.96 -5.40 -6.77
CA ALA A 103 -7.83 -4.27 -7.68
C ALA A 103 -6.83 -4.51 -8.82
N ILE A 104 -5.83 -5.39 -8.62
CA ILE A 104 -4.79 -5.69 -9.63
C ILE A 104 -4.99 -7.05 -10.31
N ILE A 105 -6.05 -7.78 -9.95
CA ILE A 105 -6.38 -9.07 -10.56
C ILE A 105 -7.39 -8.85 -11.68
N PRO A 106 -7.17 -9.39 -12.91
CA PRO A 106 -8.17 -9.39 -13.97
C PRO A 106 -9.51 -10.00 -13.53
N ASP A 107 -10.63 -9.43 -14.00
CA ASP A 107 -11.99 -9.76 -13.54
C ASP A 107 -12.37 -11.23 -13.72
N ASP A 108 -11.76 -11.93 -14.67
CA ASP A 108 -12.00 -13.34 -15.04
C ASP A 108 -11.04 -14.32 -14.34
N LEU A 109 -10.14 -13.81 -13.49
CA LEU A 109 -9.13 -14.60 -12.78
C LEU A 109 -9.28 -14.49 -11.27
N THR A 110 -8.65 -15.45 -10.57
CA THR A 110 -8.59 -15.49 -9.11
C THR A 110 -7.20 -15.88 -8.64
N ALA A 111 -6.75 -15.33 -7.51
CA ALA A 111 -5.52 -15.75 -6.87
C ALA A 111 -5.61 -17.21 -6.40
N SER A 112 -4.50 -17.95 -6.50
CA SER A 112 -4.42 -19.31 -5.96
C SER A 112 -4.14 -19.25 -4.46
N ILE A 113 -5.13 -19.62 -3.65
CA ILE A 113 -5.01 -19.69 -2.18
C ILE A 113 -4.38 -20.98 -1.66
N GLN A 114 -3.93 -21.88 -2.54
CA GLN A 114 -3.37 -23.18 -2.15
C GLN A 114 -1.93 -23.10 -1.61
N PHE A 115 -1.24 -22.01 -1.89
CA PHE A 115 0.15 -21.78 -1.53
C PHE A 115 0.30 -20.54 -0.63
N ASN A 116 1.32 -20.55 0.24
CA ASN A 116 1.88 -19.31 0.74
C ASN A 116 2.80 -18.68 -0.34
N PHE A 117 3.23 -17.44 -0.15
CA PHE A 117 4.03 -16.71 -1.14
C PHE A 117 5.33 -17.46 -1.52
N ALA A 118 6.04 -18.05 -0.56
CA ALA A 118 7.28 -18.77 -0.82
C ALA A 118 7.06 -20.05 -1.66
N GLN A 119 6.00 -20.78 -1.37
CA GLN A 119 5.60 -21.97 -2.15
C GLN A 119 5.14 -21.57 -3.56
N TRP A 120 4.34 -20.51 -3.68
CA TRP A 120 3.90 -19.97 -4.96
C TRP A 120 5.08 -19.53 -5.83
N LYS A 121 6.03 -18.78 -5.27
CA LYS A 121 7.27 -18.40 -5.95
C LYS A 121 8.00 -19.58 -6.55
N ASN A 122 8.22 -20.64 -5.75
CA ASN A 122 8.93 -21.84 -6.21
C ASN A 122 8.16 -22.55 -7.33
N HIS A 123 6.84 -22.67 -7.17
CA HIS A 123 5.96 -23.21 -8.20
C HIS A 123 6.03 -22.42 -9.52
N CYS A 124 6.03 -21.10 -9.46
CA CYS A 124 6.18 -20.23 -10.63
C CYS A 124 7.51 -20.46 -11.35
N LEU A 125 8.62 -20.57 -10.60
CA LEU A 125 9.95 -20.85 -11.17
C LEU A 125 10.00 -22.21 -11.86
N GLU A 126 9.45 -23.23 -11.25
CA GLU A 126 9.38 -24.59 -11.83
C GLU A 126 8.52 -24.61 -13.09
N GLN A 127 7.30 -24.06 -13.04
CA GLN A 127 6.42 -24.03 -14.20
C GLN A 127 7.01 -23.23 -15.36
N ALA A 128 7.45 -22.01 -15.12
CA ALA A 128 8.04 -21.18 -16.15
C ALA A 128 9.31 -21.82 -16.74
N GLY A 129 10.09 -22.53 -15.94
CA GLY A 129 11.26 -23.28 -16.40
C GLY A 129 10.94 -24.33 -17.47
N MET A 130 9.77 -24.96 -17.42
CA MET A 130 9.31 -25.98 -18.38
C MET A 130 8.71 -25.38 -19.66
N LEU A 131 8.26 -24.14 -19.63
CA LEU A 131 7.59 -23.49 -20.76
C LEU A 131 8.60 -23.03 -21.84
N SER A 132 8.20 -23.04 -23.12
CA SER A 132 8.91 -22.31 -24.17
C SER A 132 8.86 -20.80 -23.92
N PRO A 133 9.81 -20.00 -24.50
CA PRO A 133 9.78 -18.54 -24.36
C PRO A 133 8.39 -17.94 -24.67
N ARG A 134 7.90 -17.08 -23.78
CA ARG A 134 6.57 -16.43 -23.89
C ARG A 134 6.52 -15.15 -23.08
N ARG A 135 5.39 -14.44 -23.15
CA ARG A 135 5.11 -13.23 -22.36
C ARG A 135 4.40 -13.64 -21.06
N ILE A 136 5.04 -13.37 -19.92
CA ILE A 136 4.53 -13.72 -18.59
C ILE A 136 4.21 -12.44 -17.83
N LEU A 137 3.00 -12.37 -17.26
CA LEU A 137 2.60 -11.33 -16.30
C LEU A 137 2.60 -11.91 -14.91
N ILE A 138 3.35 -11.28 -14.02
CA ILE A 138 3.39 -11.59 -12.58
C ILE A 138 2.64 -10.49 -11.85
N ILE A 139 1.70 -10.88 -10.99
CA ILE A 139 0.85 -9.96 -10.22
C ILE A 139 0.99 -10.27 -8.73
N GLY A 140 1.26 -9.25 -7.91
CA GLY A 140 1.29 -9.42 -6.46
C GLY A 140 1.40 -8.12 -5.68
N ASN A 141 1.38 -8.21 -4.36
CA ASN A 141 1.55 -7.07 -3.46
C ASN A 141 3.02 -6.94 -3.04
N ALA A 142 3.49 -5.74 -2.73
CA ALA A 142 4.78 -5.57 -2.05
C ALA A 142 4.73 -6.09 -0.61
N VAL A 143 3.58 -5.93 0.04
CA VAL A 143 3.35 -6.34 1.43
C VAL A 143 2.01 -7.04 1.54
N ASP A 144 1.97 -8.23 2.14
CA ASP A 144 0.74 -8.85 2.61
C ASP A 144 0.32 -8.18 3.94
N PRO A 145 -0.76 -7.38 3.92
CA PRO A 145 -1.17 -6.67 5.12
C PRO A 145 -1.82 -7.58 6.18
N PHE A 146 -2.17 -8.82 5.84
CA PHE A 146 -2.84 -9.75 6.75
C PHE A 146 -1.86 -10.61 7.53
N SER A 147 -0.85 -11.14 6.87
CA SER A 147 0.25 -11.84 7.54
C SER A 147 1.40 -10.91 7.96
N CYS A 148 1.35 -9.63 7.56
CA CYS A 148 2.39 -8.63 7.76
C CYS A 148 3.74 -9.04 7.15
N GLN A 149 3.70 -9.80 6.04
CA GLN A 149 4.89 -10.25 5.32
C GLN A 149 5.25 -9.30 4.19
N ILE A 150 6.53 -9.00 4.11
CA ILE A 150 7.12 -8.23 3.01
C ILE A 150 7.61 -9.24 1.97
N HIS A 151 7.24 -9.01 0.70
CA HIS A 151 7.61 -9.89 -0.40
C HIS A 151 8.83 -9.38 -1.15
N SER A 152 9.64 -10.30 -1.70
CA SER A 152 10.72 -9.99 -2.64
C SER A 152 10.39 -10.57 -4.01
N TYR A 153 10.59 -9.75 -5.05
CA TYR A 153 10.42 -10.11 -6.45
C TYR A 153 11.75 -10.25 -7.21
N ASP A 154 12.90 -10.27 -6.53
CA ASP A 154 14.22 -10.46 -7.17
C ASP A 154 14.31 -11.72 -8.03
N TRP A 155 13.55 -12.77 -7.68
CA TRP A 155 13.47 -14.02 -8.42
C TRP A 155 12.88 -13.87 -9.82
N VAL A 156 12.16 -12.79 -10.09
CA VAL A 156 11.55 -12.51 -11.40
C VAL A 156 12.62 -12.32 -12.48
N LYS A 157 13.80 -11.82 -12.11
CA LYS A 157 14.97 -11.69 -12.98
C LYS A 157 15.42 -13.03 -13.59
N GLU A 158 15.22 -14.14 -12.86
CA GLU A 158 15.52 -15.48 -13.39
C GLU A 158 14.57 -15.84 -14.55
N LEU A 159 13.30 -15.48 -14.45
CA LEU A 159 12.32 -15.70 -15.52
C LEU A 159 12.63 -14.84 -16.73
N ALA A 160 13.07 -13.61 -16.52
CA ALA A 160 13.41 -12.66 -17.58
C ALA A 160 14.60 -13.10 -18.44
N LYS A 161 15.42 -14.05 -17.98
CA LYS A 161 16.48 -14.67 -18.80
C LYS A 161 15.94 -15.49 -19.98
N LYS A 162 14.69 -15.96 -19.89
CA LYS A 162 14.07 -16.84 -20.89
C LYS A 162 12.78 -16.28 -21.49
N HIS A 163 12.06 -15.47 -20.73
CA HIS A 163 10.73 -14.96 -21.06
C HIS A 163 10.72 -13.44 -21.17
N VAL A 164 9.73 -12.87 -21.84
CA VAL A 164 9.40 -11.45 -21.74
C VAL A 164 8.50 -11.29 -20.50
N VAL A 165 8.99 -10.62 -19.48
CA VAL A 165 8.31 -10.56 -18.18
C VAL A 165 7.77 -9.16 -17.91
N SER A 166 6.49 -9.10 -17.57
CA SER A 166 5.85 -7.94 -16.96
C SER A 166 5.58 -8.23 -15.47
N LEU A 167 5.85 -7.25 -14.62
CA LEU A 167 5.63 -7.34 -13.18
C LEU A 167 4.71 -6.20 -12.73
N LEU A 168 3.55 -6.54 -12.17
CA LEU A 168 2.60 -5.60 -11.57
C LEU A 168 2.57 -5.78 -10.07
N ILE A 169 2.94 -4.74 -9.32
CA ILE A 169 2.98 -4.73 -7.85
C ILE A 169 1.98 -3.73 -7.30
N ASP A 170 1.21 -4.15 -6.30
CA ASP A 170 0.40 -3.24 -5.46
C ASP A 170 1.21 -2.76 -4.26
N ASP A 171 1.48 -1.46 -4.23
CA ASP A 171 2.20 -0.73 -3.18
C ASP A 171 1.26 -0.04 -2.18
N SER A 172 -0.04 -0.33 -2.20
CA SER A 172 -1.02 0.34 -1.34
C SER A 172 -0.66 0.30 0.15
N HIS A 173 0.04 -0.74 0.59
CA HIS A 173 0.55 -0.89 1.95
C HIS A 173 2.04 -0.54 2.09
N ALA A 174 2.74 -0.24 1.00
CA ALA A 174 4.13 0.18 1.02
C ALA A 174 4.29 1.71 1.05
N PHE A 175 3.45 2.45 0.30
CA PHE A 175 3.49 3.92 0.31
C PHE A 175 3.40 4.49 1.73
N GLY A 176 4.42 5.24 2.14
CA GLY A 176 4.55 5.83 3.46
C GLY A 176 4.87 4.85 4.59
N ALA A 177 4.76 3.54 4.39
CA ALA A 177 4.89 2.55 5.45
C ALA A 177 6.14 1.68 5.36
N PHE A 178 6.54 1.26 4.14
CA PHE A 178 7.65 0.35 3.91
C PHE A 178 8.71 0.97 2.97
N GLY A 179 9.94 0.41 3.01
CA GLY A 179 11.05 0.90 2.20
C GLY A 179 11.79 2.09 2.82
N ASN A 180 12.79 2.60 2.10
CA ASN A 180 13.66 3.68 2.56
C ASN A 180 13.06 5.08 2.37
N SER A 181 11.96 5.19 1.62
CA SER A 181 11.26 6.44 1.33
C SER A 181 9.76 6.31 1.58
N ILE A 182 9.03 7.40 1.35
CA ILE A 182 7.55 7.40 1.40
C ILE A 182 6.92 6.96 0.07
N TYR A 183 7.70 6.79 -0.98
CA TYR A 183 7.28 6.63 -2.38
C TYR A 183 7.16 5.17 -2.83
N GLY A 184 7.17 4.22 -1.89
CA GLY A 184 6.95 2.80 -2.19
C GLY A 184 8.19 2.05 -2.65
N THR A 185 7.97 1.02 -3.47
CA THR A 185 9.00 0.01 -3.77
C THR A 185 9.48 0.00 -5.22
N TYR A 186 9.02 0.90 -6.09
CA TYR A 186 9.35 0.89 -7.52
C TYR A 186 10.85 0.71 -7.78
N ALA A 187 11.69 1.56 -7.19
CA ALA A 187 13.15 1.51 -7.36
C ALA A 187 13.81 0.19 -6.92
N GLN A 188 13.13 -0.61 -6.09
CA GLN A 188 13.67 -1.92 -5.67
C GLN A 188 13.56 -2.98 -6.77
N TRP A 189 12.54 -2.86 -7.62
CA TRP A 189 12.19 -3.85 -8.63
C TRP A 189 12.51 -3.40 -10.03
N ASP A 190 12.94 -2.14 -10.21
CA ASP A 190 13.31 -1.60 -11.52
C ASP A 190 14.55 -2.32 -12.07
N ASP A 191 14.34 -3.05 -13.16
CA ASP A 191 15.35 -3.82 -13.85
C ASP A 191 15.09 -3.73 -15.36
N PRO A 192 16.10 -3.42 -16.20
CA PRO A 192 15.91 -3.29 -17.65
C PRO A 192 15.32 -4.52 -18.37
N SER A 193 15.41 -5.70 -17.74
CA SER A 193 14.86 -6.94 -18.28
C SER A 193 13.39 -7.16 -17.95
N ILE A 194 12.77 -6.29 -17.14
CA ILE A 194 11.41 -6.44 -16.62
C ILE A 194 10.57 -5.22 -17.00
N ASN A 195 9.38 -5.46 -17.55
CA ASN A 195 8.39 -4.41 -17.76
C ASN A 195 7.66 -4.16 -16.43
N LEU A 196 8.17 -3.25 -15.60
CA LEU A 196 7.61 -2.97 -14.27
C LEU A 196 6.46 -1.96 -14.35
N LEU A 197 5.37 -2.26 -13.65
CA LEU A 197 4.34 -1.32 -13.22
C LEU A 197 4.12 -1.48 -11.71
N VAL A 198 4.07 -0.37 -11.01
CA VAL A 198 3.66 -0.34 -9.59
C VAL A 198 2.40 0.50 -9.49
N SER A 199 1.38 -0.01 -8.83
CA SER A 199 0.14 0.73 -8.58
C SER A 199 -0.21 0.71 -7.10
N GLY A 200 -1.08 1.61 -6.66
CA GLY A 200 -1.61 1.51 -5.31
C GLY A 200 -2.39 2.73 -4.85
N SER A 201 -2.96 2.57 -3.67
CA SER A 201 -3.71 3.60 -2.97
C SER A 201 -2.78 4.53 -2.19
N LEU A 202 -2.92 5.82 -2.41
CA LEU A 202 -2.26 6.85 -1.59
C LEU A 202 -3.07 7.18 -0.32
N GLY A 203 -4.27 6.60 -0.18
CA GLY A 203 -5.19 6.88 0.93
C GLY A 203 -4.82 6.25 2.28
N LYS A 204 -3.86 5.30 2.30
CA LYS A 204 -3.43 4.61 3.51
C LYS A 204 -2.31 5.40 4.21
N GLY A 205 -1.07 5.05 3.99
CA GLY A 205 0.07 5.71 4.63
C GLY A 205 0.14 7.20 4.35
N LEU A 206 -0.10 7.62 3.11
CA LEU A 206 0.00 9.02 2.73
C LEU A 206 -1.28 9.85 2.99
N GLY A 207 -2.41 9.23 3.32
CA GLY A 207 -3.65 9.93 3.67
C GLY A 207 -4.29 10.74 2.53
N LEU A 208 -3.92 10.46 1.25
CA LEU A 208 -4.43 11.18 0.08
C LEU A 208 -5.57 10.39 -0.58
N PRO A 209 -6.74 10.98 -0.83
CA PRO A 209 -7.85 10.31 -1.53
C PRO A 209 -7.55 10.19 -3.03
N ALA A 210 -6.55 9.39 -3.37
CA ALA A 210 -6.04 9.17 -4.72
C ALA A 210 -5.42 7.78 -4.85
N GLY A 211 -5.17 7.36 -6.08
CA GLY A 211 -4.31 6.24 -6.44
C GLY A 211 -3.28 6.67 -7.46
N ILE A 212 -2.23 5.86 -7.63
CA ILE A 212 -1.14 6.16 -8.55
C ILE A 212 -0.70 4.91 -9.29
N ILE A 213 -0.21 5.10 -10.51
CA ILE A 213 0.55 4.09 -11.27
C ILE A 213 1.90 4.69 -11.59
N LEU A 214 2.96 3.92 -11.34
CA LEU A 214 4.35 4.22 -11.67
C LEU A 214 4.82 3.27 -12.78
N GLY A 215 5.56 3.76 -13.75
CA GLY A 215 6.06 2.95 -14.87
C GLY A 215 7.03 3.73 -15.75
N ASN A 216 7.38 3.15 -16.91
CA ASN A 216 8.12 3.88 -17.92
C ASN A 216 7.22 4.85 -18.70
N GLU A 217 7.83 5.78 -19.43
CA GLU A 217 7.11 6.83 -20.18
C GLU A 217 6.07 6.28 -21.18
N SER A 218 6.42 5.19 -21.89
CA SER A 218 5.53 4.58 -22.89
C SER A 218 4.29 3.98 -22.22
N GLN A 219 4.47 3.21 -21.16
CA GLN A 219 3.38 2.58 -20.39
C GLN A 219 2.43 3.63 -19.82
N ILE A 220 2.97 4.66 -19.18
CA ILE A 220 2.16 5.72 -18.57
C ILE A 220 1.43 6.55 -19.64
N LYS A 221 2.07 6.82 -20.78
CA LYS A 221 1.43 7.51 -21.92
C LYS A 221 0.25 6.69 -22.45
N GLU A 222 0.40 5.38 -22.61
CA GLU A 222 -0.68 4.48 -23.05
C GLU A 222 -1.82 4.45 -22.03
N ILE A 223 -1.54 4.36 -20.74
CA ILE A 223 -2.54 4.43 -19.68
C ILE A 223 -3.30 5.75 -19.71
N LYS A 224 -2.60 6.88 -19.83
CA LYS A 224 -3.21 8.23 -19.92
C LYS A 224 -4.08 8.41 -21.18
N ALA A 225 -3.86 7.61 -22.24
CA ALA A 225 -4.68 7.63 -23.46
C ALA A 225 -5.97 6.79 -23.34
N THR A 226 -6.16 6.04 -22.25
CA THR A 226 -7.36 5.18 -22.06
C THR A 226 -8.59 5.98 -21.63
N SER A 227 -9.78 5.41 -21.92
CA SER A 227 -11.06 5.94 -21.42
C SER A 227 -11.15 5.89 -19.89
N LEU A 228 -10.47 4.94 -19.24
CA LEU A 228 -10.41 4.87 -17.76
C LEU A 228 -9.76 6.12 -17.18
N PHE A 229 -8.62 6.56 -17.74
CA PHE A 229 -7.96 7.79 -17.28
C PHE A 229 -8.75 9.05 -17.67
N GLY A 230 -9.19 9.11 -18.94
CA GLY A 230 -9.88 10.29 -19.46
C GLY A 230 -11.30 10.47 -18.97
N GLY A 231 -12.02 9.38 -18.70
CA GLY A 231 -13.44 9.41 -18.28
C GLY A 231 -13.66 9.43 -16.77
N ALA A 232 -12.65 9.04 -15.97
CA ALA A 232 -12.75 9.06 -14.53
C ALA A 232 -12.56 10.49 -13.96
N SER A 233 -13.25 10.79 -12.87
CA SER A 233 -12.92 11.98 -12.08
C SER A 233 -11.49 11.85 -11.54
N PRO A 234 -10.68 12.91 -11.57
CA PRO A 234 -9.33 12.86 -10.99
C PRO A 234 -9.37 12.84 -9.45
N GLY A 235 -8.23 12.57 -8.84
CA GLY A 235 -8.01 12.81 -7.42
C GLY A 235 -8.18 14.30 -7.06
N SER A 236 -8.28 14.61 -5.77
CA SER A 236 -8.46 15.99 -5.29
C SER A 236 -7.19 16.82 -5.51
N PRO A 237 -7.23 17.89 -6.32
CA PRO A 237 -6.06 18.74 -6.56
C PRO A 237 -5.56 19.42 -5.28
N ALA A 238 -6.47 19.77 -4.36
CA ALA A 238 -6.10 20.37 -3.07
C ALA A 238 -5.26 19.41 -2.21
N HIS A 239 -5.61 18.13 -2.16
CA HIS A 239 -4.82 17.14 -1.42
C HIS A 239 -3.44 16.89 -2.07
N LEU A 240 -3.38 16.81 -3.41
CA LEU A 240 -2.11 16.64 -4.12
C LEU A 240 -1.18 17.85 -3.88
N LYS A 241 -1.71 19.06 -3.93
CA LYS A 241 -0.94 20.28 -3.61
C LYS A 241 -0.48 20.29 -2.17
N THR A 242 -1.34 19.89 -1.23
CA THR A 242 -0.97 19.81 0.20
C THR A 242 0.17 18.82 0.43
N PHE A 243 0.17 17.69 -0.26
CA PHE A 243 1.30 16.75 -0.21
C PHE A 243 2.61 17.41 -0.66
N LEU A 244 2.59 18.08 -1.83
CA LEU A 244 3.78 18.78 -2.35
C LEU A 244 4.28 19.89 -1.40
N ASP A 245 3.38 20.62 -0.77
CA ASP A 245 3.73 21.69 0.16
C ASP A 245 4.30 21.16 1.49
N MET A 246 3.98 19.94 1.87
CA MET A 246 4.28 19.39 3.19
C MET A 246 5.12 18.10 3.14
N GLU A 247 5.78 17.82 2.04
CA GLU A 247 6.57 16.60 1.85
C GLU A 247 7.54 16.31 3.01
N HIS A 248 8.20 17.33 3.55
CA HIS A 248 9.10 17.19 4.69
C HIS A 248 8.44 16.55 5.92
N MET A 249 7.18 16.88 6.19
CA MET A 249 6.42 16.31 7.31
C MET A 249 6.22 14.80 7.13
N TYR A 250 6.00 14.33 5.90
CA TYR A 250 5.86 12.90 5.62
C TYR A 250 7.12 12.13 5.97
N PHE A 251 8.30 12.68 5.69
CA PHE A 251 9.59 12.08 6.07
C PHE A 251 9.81 12.07 7.59
N GLU A 252 9.44 13.13 8.29
CA GLU A 252 9.48 13.18 9.75
C GLU A 252 8.56 12.12 10.38
N LYS A 253 7.32 12.01 9.90
CA LYS A 253 6.37 11.00 10.34
C LYS A 253 6.83 9.58 10.00
N LYS A 254 7.45 9.37 8.82
CA LYS A 254 8.05 8.08 8.46
C LYS A 254 9.19 7.68 9.39
N LYS A 255 10.06 8.61 9.74
CA LYS A 255 11.15 8.38 10.69
C LYS A 255 10.59 7.94 12.05
N TRP A 256 9.65 8.71 12.60
CA TRP A 256 9.00 8.37 13.87
C TRP A 256 8.31 6.99 13.81
N LEU A 257 7.58 6.69 12.75
CA LEU A 257 6.94 5.39 12.55
C LEU A 257 7.95 4.24 12.60
N SER A 258 9.09 4.40 11.95
CA SER A 258 10.15 3.38 11.93
C SER A 258 10.75 3.17 13.33
N GLU A 259 10.99 4.25 14.08
CA GLU A 259 11.47 4.20 15.46
C GLU A 259 10.45 3.49 16.36
N ALA A 260 9.16 3.84 16.26
CA ALA A 260 8.06 3.22 17.02
C ALA A 260 7.93 1.71 16.72
N CYS A 261 8.03 1.30 15.45
CA CYS A 261 8.02 -0.11 15.05
C CYS A 261 9.23 -0.87 15.64
N GLY A 262 10.42 -0.27 15.61
CA GLY A 262 11.62 -0.85 16.21
C GLY A 262 11.49 -1.05 17.72
N VAL A 263 10.96 -0.06 18.44
CA VAL A 263 10.66 -0.18 19.87
C VAL A 263 9.67 -1.32 20.12
N PHE A 264 8.54 -1.34 19.40
CA PHE A 264 7.51 -2.37 19.60
C PHE A 264 8.05 -3.78 19.30
N ALA A 265 8.74 -3.98 18.19
CA ALA A 265 9.32 -5.27 17.82
C ALA A 265 10.32 -5.78 18.86
N LYS A 266 11.20 -4.90 19.35
CA LYS A 266 12.18 -5.22 20.39
C LYS A 266 11.51 -5.63 21.70
N GLU A 267 10.54 -4.85 22.15
CA GLU A 267 9.87 -5.05 23.45
C GLU A 267 8.91 -6.23 23.47
N THR A 268 8.48 -6.72 22.28
CA THR A 268 7.59 -7.89 22.13
C THR A 268 8.29 -9.13 21.57
N THR A 269 9.63 -9.11 21.40
CA THR A 269 10.38 -10.21 20.78
C THR A 269 10.23 -11.56 21.46
N ASN A 270 9.97 -11.56 22.77
CA ASN A 270 9.77 -12.79 23.57
C ASN A 270 8.31 -13.20 23.71
N VAL A 271 7.38 -12.50 23.06
CA VAL A 271 5.94 -12.80 23.10
C VAL A 271 5.59 -13.69 21.92
N SER A 272 5.46 -15.00 22.14
CA SER A 272 5.27 -16.00 21.08
C SER A 272 3.97 -15.81 20.27
N GLN A 273 2.99 -15.14 20.86
CA GLN A 273 1.72 -14.81 20.24
C GLN A 273 1.80 -13.66 19.24
N ILE A 274 2.87 -12.84 19.27
CA ILE A 274 3.06 -11.69 18.37
C ILE A 274 3.97 -12.10 17.20
N ARG A 275 3.58 -11.71 15.99
CA ARG A 275 4.37 -11.91 14.76
C ARG A 275 4.34 -10.64 13.92
N GLY A 276 5.48 -10.26 13.38
CA GLY A 276 5.63 -9.08 12.53
C GLY A 276 7.11 -8.72 12.38
N SER A 277 7.37 -7.61 11.74
CA SER A 277 8.73 -7.10 11.50
C SER A 277 8.77 -5.61 11.83
N GLU A 278 9.91 -5.13 12.36
CA GLU A 278 10.17 -3.71 12.57
C GLU A 278 10.08 -2.88 11.28
N ASN A 279 10.18 -3.53 10.11
CA ASN A 279 10.15 -2.89 8.81
C ASN A 279 8.72 -2.61 8.29
N PHE A 280 7.68 -3.06 9.00
CA PHE A 280 6.29 -2.82 8.61
C PHE A 280 5.42 -2.52 9.85
N PRO A 281 4.56 -1.48 9.83
CA PRO A 281 3.86 -1.00 11.02
C PRO A 281 2.62 -1.82 11.40
N ALA A 282 2.63 -3.12 11.18
CA ALA A 282 1.56 -4.00 11.62
C ALA A 282 2.12 -5.32 12.16
N PHE A 283 1.50 -5.83 13.22
CA PHE A 283 1.87 -7.06 13.90
C PHE A 283 0.64 -7.92 14.11
N VAL A 284 0.71 -9.18 13.68
CA VAL A 284 -0.35 -10.17 13.91
C VAL A 284 -0.24 -10.70 15.33
N TYR A 285 -1.38 -10.90 16.01
CA TYR A 285 -1.43 -11.68 17.24
C TYR A 285 -2.39 -12.86 17.11
N THR A 286 -2.03 -14.00 17.74
CA THR A 286 -2.69 -15.28 17.48
C THR A 286 -3.76 -15.64 18.51
N ASP A 287 -3.80 -14.97 19.66
CA ASP A 287 -4.78 -15.24 20.71
C ASP A 287 -6.02 -14.34 20.56
N ASN A 288 -7.13 -14.94 20.16
CA ASN A 288 -8.39 -14.23 19.95
C ASN A 288 -8.99 -13.65 21.26
N THR A 289 -8.60 -14.15 22.43
CA THR A 289 -9.12 -13.63 23.71
C THR A 289 -8.62 -12.22 23.97
N TRP A 290 -7.42 -11.87 23.47
CA TRP A 290 -6.81 -10.56 23.65
C TRP A 290 -7.64 -9.41 23.06
N VAL A 291 -8.50 -9.67 22.08
CA VAL A 291 -9.38 -8.63 21.51
C VAL A 291 -10.22 -7.97 22.60
N LYS A 292 -10.87 -8.80 23.44
CA LYS A 292 -11.71 -8.30 24.55
C LYS A 292 -10.89 -7.68 25.69
N ASP A 293 -9.70 -8.19 25.93
CA ASP A 293 -8.85 -7.69 27.01
C ASP A 293 -8.20 -6.35 26.62
N PHE A 294 -7.84 -6.14 25.35
CA PHE A 294 -7.48 -4.84 24.82
C PHE A 294 -8.64 -3.84 24.94
N GLU A 295 -9.86 -4.24 24.54
CA GLU A 295 -11.04 -3.36 24.63
C GLU A 295 -11.32 -2.94 26.08
N LYS A 296 -11.26 -3.86 27.07
CA LYS A 296 -11.38 -3.55 28.49
C LYS A 296 -10.31 -2.57 28.98
N SER A 297 -9.11 -2.66 28.41
CA SER A 297 -7.98 -1.78 28.69
C SER A 297 -8.03 -0.45 27.92
N GLY A 298 -9.13 -0.16 27.22
CA GLY A 298 -9.28 1.07 26.44
C GLY A 298 -8.48 1.09 25.15
N ILE A 299 -8.17 -0.07 24.55
CA ILE A 299 -7.41 -0.23 23.32
C ILE A 299 -8.27 -0.92 22.28
N ILE A 300 -8.28 -0.41 21.04
CA ILE A 300 -8.92 -1.04 19.88
C ILE A 300 -7.82 -1.50 18.90
N THR A 301 -7.86 -2.79 18.56
CA THR A 301 -7.03 -3.40 17.51
C THR A 301 -7.89 -3.86 16.33
N SER A 302 -7.28 -4.19 15.20
CA SER A 302 -8.01 -4.83 14.08
C SER A 302 -8.34 -6.28 14.44
N SER A 303 -9.61 -6.66 14.31
CA SER A 303 -10.07 -8.06 14.42
C SER A 303 -11.29 -8.25 13.54
N PHE A 304 -11.14 -8.98 12.45
CA PHE A 304 -12.24 -9.23 11.51
C PHE A 304 -11.96 -10.50 10.69
N PRO A 305 -13.02 -11.23 10.26
CA PRO A 305 -12.87 -12.39 9.39
C PRO A 305 -12.38 -11.96 8.00
N TYR A 306 -11.44 -12.72 7.41
CA TYR A 306 -10.92 -12.50 6.07
C TYR A 306 -10.45 -13.82 5.45
N PRO A 307 -10.66 -14.08 4.13
CA PRO A 307 -11.21 -13.17 3.11
C PRO A 307 -12.75 -13.13 3.06
N THR A 308 -13.45 -14.02 3.76
CA THR A 308 -14.93 -14.08 3.81
C THR A 308 -15.44 -13.92 5.23
N ALA A 309 -16.74 -13.67 5.39
CA ALA A 309 -17.36 -13.54 6.71
C ALA A 309 -17.24 -14.82 7.58
N ASP A 310 -17.08 -15.98 6.97
CA ASP A 310 -16.94 -17.29 7.64
C ASP A 310 -15.47 -17.69 7.88
N SER A 311 -14.52 -16.86 7.43
CA SER A 311 -13.10 -17.12 7.63
C SER A 311 -12.67 -16.89 9.08
N PRO A 312 -11.55 -17.48 9.54
CA PRO A 312 -10.95 -17.12 10.82
C PRO A 312 -10.64 -15.62 10.90
N SER A 313 -10.77 -15.05 12.10
CA SER A 313 -10.43 -13.65 12.31
C SER A 313 -8.93 -13.40 12.15
N VAL A 314 -8.60 -12.35 11.43
CA VAL A 314 -7.25 -11.79 11.37
C VAL A 314 -7.15 -10.71 12.43
N ASN A 315 -6.26 -10.91 13.40
CA ASN A 315 -6.03 -9.97 14.50
C ASN A 315 -4.71 -9.24 14.28
N ARG A 316 -4.75 -7.90 14.27
CA ARG A 316 -3.56 -7.08 14.04
C ARG A 316 -3.51 -5.89 14.99
N ILE A 317 -2.32 -5.60 15.45
CA ILE A 317 -1.94 -4.33 16.06
C ILE A 317 -1.32 -3.50 14.94
N VAL A 318 -1.85 -2.31 14.70
CA VAL A 318 -1.29 -1.36 13.71
C VAL A 318 -0.71 -0.18 14.45
N ILE A 319 0.58 0.06 14.23
CA ILE A 319 1.29 1.23 14.73
C ILE A 319 1.12 2.35 13.71
N SER A 320 0.87 3.56 14.20
CA SER A 320 0.77 4.76 13.37
C SER A 320 1.62 5.87 13.95
N ALA A 321 2.11 6.76 13.10
CA ALA A 321 2.89 7.90 13.52
C ALA A 321 2.08 8.99 14.27
N PHE A 322 0.81 8.75 14.57
CA PHE A 322 0.04 9.57 15.51
C PHE A 322 0.07 9.07 16.95
N HIS A 323 0.57 7.83 17.20
CA HIS A 323 0.77 7.34 18.56
C HIS A 323 1.98 8.03 19.20
N GLU A 324 1.81 8.38 20.47
CA GLU A 324 2.93 8.84 21.29
C GLU A 324 3.67 7.64 21.89
N LEU A 325 4.88 7.87 22.40
CA LEU A 325 5.66 6.79 23.02
C LEU A 325 4.95 6.17 24.22
N GLU A 326 4.22 6.98 25.01
CA GLU A 326 3.43 6.58 26.15
C GLU A 326 2.31 5.61 25.75
N ASP A 327 1.62 5.86 24.64
CA ASP A 327 0.56 4.97 24.11
C ASP A 327 1.15 3.60 23.76
N LEU A 328 2.32 3.60 23.14
CA LEU A 328 3.02 2.38 22.73
C LEU A 328 3.49 1.58 23.95
N MET A 329 4.08 2.24 24.94
CA MET A 329 4.53 1.59 26.18
C MET A 329 3.37 1.04 27.00
N TYR A 330 2.22 1.72 27.01
CA TYR A 330 1.01 1.23 27.63
C TYR A 330 0.52 -0.07 26.96
N LEU A 331 0.41 -0.08 25.65
CA LEU A 331 0.04 -1.29 24.88
C LEU A 331 1.01 -2.45 25.15
N ILE A 332 2.33 -2.20 25.14
CA ILE A 332 3.36 -3.20 25.45
C ILE A 332 3.20 -3.78 26.84
N GLY A 333 2.89 -2.93 27.82
CA GLY A 333 2.60 -3.37 29.20
C GLY A 333 1.44 -4.36 29.27
N ILE A 334 0.30 -4.03 28.61
CA ILE A 334 -0.86 -4.92 28.54
C ILE A 334 -0.50 -6.24 27.84
N ILE A 335 0.22 -6.21 26.71
CA ILE A 335 0.65 -7.42 26.01
C ILE A 335 1.48 -8.33 26.90
N ARG A 336 2.42 -7.77 27.66
CA ARG A 336 3.27 -8.54 28.59
C ARG A 336 2.48 -9.18 29.73
N ASP A 337 1.44 -8.53 30.19
CA ASP A 337 0.56 -9.09 31.22
C ASP A 337 -0.33 -10.22 30.67
N LEU A 338 -0.82 -10.09 29.44
CA LEU A 338 -1.63 -11.12 28.77
C LEU A 338 -0.79 -12.34 28.34
N ALA A 339 0.51 -12.18 28.15
CA ALA A 339 1.42 -13.24 27.70
C ALA A 339 1.99 -14.11 28.86
N LYS A 340 1.69 -13.78 30.13
CA LYS A 340 2.07 -14.56 31.31
C LYS A 340 1.20 -15.79 31.46
#